data_405cf95928814cfb81dcc61d53ae1ee3
#
_entry.id   405cf95928814cfb81dcc61d53ae1ee3
#
_cell.length_a   1.000
_cell.length_b   1.000
_cell.length_c   1.000
_cell.angle_alpha   90.00
_cell.angle_beta   90.00
_cell.angle_gamma   90.00
#
_symmetry.space_group_name_H-M   'P 1'
#
loop_
_entity.id
_entity.type
_entity.pdbx_description
1 polymer ?
#
loop_
_entity_poly.entity_id
_entity_poly.type
_entity_poly.pdbx_seq_one_letter_code
_entity_poly.pdbx_strand_id
1 'polypeptide(L)'
;MYKILRKKVLNPTVTLMDVEAPLVAKKAEPGQFIILRVDENGERIPLTVADFDREAGTITIIFQIVGSTTEKLNRLEEGDYIHDFVGPLGVSSHTEGLKKVAVVGGGVGCAIAYPIAKKLHNLGAEVHSIIGFRNKDLVILEDEFNSVSDVLEVMTDDGSHGTKGLVTNALLGLIEEGHNYDEVIAIGPLVMMKFVCKLTKEYGIPTVVSMNPIMIDGTGMCGGCRLTVGGQTKFACVDGPDFDGHLVDFDEAIERSSMYRGFERQKHEETCNLFKKEVE
;
A
#
# COMPACT_ATOMS: atom_id res chain seq x y z
N MET A 1 15.93 -6.65 17.38
CA MET A 1 16.46 -6.36 16.03
C MET A 1 15.98 -7.44 15.09
N TYR A 2 15.66 -7.09 13.84
CA TYR A 2 15.00 -7.93 12.86
C TYR A 2 15.87 -8.02 11.62
N LYS A 3 16.30 -9.23 11.26
CA LYS A 3 17.29 -9.46 10.20
C LYS A 3 16.64 -9.37 8.82
N ILE A 4 17.29 -8.69 7.88
CA ILE A 4 16.92 -8.67 6.47
C ILE A 4 17.50 -9.94 5.83
N LEU A 5 16.64 -10.80 5.28
CA LEU A 5 17.02 -12.05 4.67
C LEU A 5 17.18 -11.93 3.16
N ARG A 6 16.42 -11.02 2.53
CA ARG A 6 16.48 -10.75 1.10
C ARG A 6 16.20 -9.29 0.84
N LYS A 7 16.88 -8.72 -0.15
CA LYS A 7 16.60 -7.40 -0.71
C LYS A 7 16.51 -7.48 -2.23
N LYS A 8 15.47 -6.89 -2.81
CA LYS A 8 15.29 -6.80 -4.26
C LYS A 8 14.85 -5.40 -4.64
N VAL A 9 15.60 -4.73 -5.49
CA VAL A 9 15.18 -3.48 -6.12
C VAL A 9 14.18 -3.81 -7.21
N LEU A 10 12.95 -3.35 -7.08
CA LEU A 10 11.87 -3.60 -8.05
C LEU A 10 11.91 -2.58 -9.19
N ASN A 11 12.19 -1.32 -8.85
CA ASN A 11 12.43 -0.23 -9.79
C ASN A 11 13.29 0.86 -9.11
N PRO A 12 13.68 1.95 -9.79
CA PRO A 12 14.59 2.96 -9.20
C PRO A 12 14.13 3.59 -7.88
N THR A 13 12.85 3.49 -7.55
CA THR A 13 12.26 4.11 -6.36
C THR A 13 11.59 3.14 -5.40
N VAL A 14 11.50 1.86 -5.75
CA VAL A 14 10.78 0.85 -4.95
C VAL A 14 11.66 -0.34 -4.65
N THR A 15 11.73 -0.70 -3.38
CA THR A 15 12.51 -1.84 -2.87
C THR A 15 11.62 -2.81 -2.11
N LEU A 16 11.90 -4.10 -2.28
CA LEU A 16 11.34 -5.22 -1.53
C LEU A 16 12.37 -5.74 -0.55
N MET A 17 11.95 -6.01 0.68
CA MET A 17 12.75 -6.70 1.69
C MET A 17 11.95 -7.81 2.36
N ASP A 18 12.57 -8.98 2.53
CA ASP A 18 12.06 -10.02 3.43
C ASP A 18 12.79 -9.90 4.77
N VAL A 19 12.00 -9.79 5.83
CA VAL A 19 12.47 -9.57 7.19
C VAL A 19 12.10 -10.76 8.07
N GLU A 20 13.07 -11.27 8.83
CA GLU A 20 12.85 -12.32 9.82
C GLU A 20 12.06 -11.78 11.00
N ALA A 21 10.77 -12.12 11.07
CA ALA A 21 9.83 -11.65 12.09
C ALA A 21 8.77 -12.71 12.43
N PRO A 22 9.17 -13.86 13.00
CA PRO A 22 8.30 -15.06 13.13
C PRO A 22 7.05 -14.80 13.97
N LEU A 23 7.11 -13.95 14.99
CA LEU A 23 5.93 -13.62 15.80
C LEU A 23 4.91 -12.78 15.03
N VAL A 24 5.37 -11.92 14.13
CA VAL A 24 4.53 -11.11 13.24
C VAL A 24 3.96 -11.99 12.13
N ALA A 25 4.81 -12.75 11.44
CA ALA A 25 4.43 -13.64 10.34
C ALA A 25 3.35 -14.65 10.74
N LYS A 26 3.44 -15.20 11.95
CA LYS A 26 2.46 -16.16 12.49
C LYS A 26 1.02 -15.63 12.50
N LYS A 27 0.83 -14.30 12.65
CA LYS A 27 -0.48 -13.66 12.84
C LYS A 27 -0.84 -12.69 11.72
N ALA A 28 0.07 -12.43 10.80
CA ALA A 28 -0.17 -11.50 9.71
C ALA A 28 -1.29 -11.95 8.79
N GLU A 29 -2.13 -11.01 8.38
CA GLU A 29 -3.19 -11.16 7.40
C GLU A 29 -3.12 -10.00 6.38
N PRO A 30 -3.62 -10.17 5.14
CA PRO A 30 -3.69 -9.10 4.15
C PRO A 30 -4.41 -7.86 4.66
N GLY A 31 -3.94 -6.68 4.25
CA GLY A 31 -4.45 -5.38 4.70
C GLY A 31 -3.81 -4.86 5.98
N GLN A 32 -3.14 -5.72 6.76
CA GLN A 32 -2.44 -5.29 7.96
C GLN A 32 -1.07 -4.67 7.62
N PHE A 33 -0.53 -3.93 8.57
CA PHE A 33 0.75 -3.23 8.45
C PHE A 33 1.64 -3.47 9.67
N ILE A 34 2.89 -3.06 9.55
CA ILE A 34 3.84 -2.98 10.66
C ILE A 34 4.27 -1.54 10.86
N ILE A 35 4.78 -1.22 12.03
CA ILE A 35 5.56 -0.01 12.25
C ILE A 35 7.00 -0.41 12.49
N LEU A 36 7.91 0.14 11.71
CA LEU A 36 9.34 -0.08 11.88
C LEU A 36 10.08 1.20 12.27
N ARG A 37 11.25 0.99 12.83
CA ARG A 37 12.26 2.01 13.11
C ARG A 37 13.61 1.45 12.66
N VAL A 38 14.29 2.18 11.78
CA VAL A 38 15.51 1.69 11.14
C VAL A 38 16.66 1.56 12.14
N ASP A 39 16.88 2.59 12.95
CA ASP A 39 17.92 2.66 13.97
C ASP A 39 17.38 3.24 15.28
N GLU A 40 18.21 3.31 16.31
CA GLU A 40 17.82 3.77 17.65
C GLU A 40 17.27 5.21 17.67
N ASN A 41 17.75 6.07 16.78
CA ASN A 41 17.32 7.46 16.63
C ASN A 41 16.36 7.67 15.45
N GLY A 42 15.95 6.57 14.80
CA GLY A 42 15.08 6.61 13.61
C GLY A 42 13.65 6.97 13.93
N GLU A 43 12.97 7.54 12.94
CA GLU A 43 11.53 7.77 12.99
C GLU A 43 10.78 6.46 12.84
N ARG A 44 9.58 6.42 13.40
CA ARG A 44 8.64 5.29 13.24
C ARG A 44 7.81 5.51 11.98
N ILE A 45 7.84 4.54 11.07
CA ILE A 45 7.05 4.60 9.84
C ILE A 45 6.18 3.34 9.70
N PRO A 46 4.92 3.49 9.22
CA PRO A 46 4.08 2.36 8.88
C PRO A 46 4.45 1.82 7.50
N LEU A 47 4.53 0.51 7.37
CA LEU A 47 4.63 -0.18 6.08
C LEU A 47 3.65 -1.36 6.07
N THR A 48 2.91 -1.50 4.98
CA THR A 48 1.97 -2.61 4.84
C THR A 48 2.71 -3.93 4.65
N VAL A 49 2.14 -5.00 5.18
CA VAL A 49 2.60 -6.36 4.95
C VAL A 49 2.25 -6.73 3.50
N ALA A 50 3.24 -6.76 2.62
CA ALA A 50 3.07 -7.10 1.21
C ALA A 50 2.96 -8.61 0.96
N ASP A 51 3.60 -9.42 1.76
CA ASP A 51 3.44 -10.87 1.83
C ASP A 51 4.00 -11.40 3.16
N PHE A 52 3.72 -12.66 3.47
CA PHE A 52 4.25 -13.32 4.65
C PHE A 52 4.37 -14.84 4.43
N ASP A 53 5.38 -15.42 5.04
CA ASP A 53 5.55 -16.87 5.12
C ASP A 53 5.57 -17.29 6.59
N ARG A 54 4.54 -18.04 7.00
CA ARG A 54 4.38 -18.49 8.40
C ARG A 54 5.37 -19.60 8.78
N GLU A 55 5.80 -20.41 7.82
CA GLU A 55 6.74 -21.53 8.05
C GLU A 55 8.17 -20.99 8.13
N ALA A 56 8.55 -20.12 7.20
CA ALA A 56 9.84 -19.44 7.22
C ALA A 56 9.93 -18.35 8.30
N GLY A 57 8.80 -17.88 8.83
CA GLY A 57 8.75 -16.81 9.82
C GLY A 57 9.14 -15.45 9.25
N THR A 58 8.81 -15.17 8.00
CA THR A 58 9.20 -13.95 7.29
C THR A 58 8.03 -13.05 6.95
N ILE A 59 8.29 -11.75 6.96
CA ILE A 59 7.40 -10.70 6.46
C ILE A 59 8.08 -10.02 5.27
N THR A 60 7.36 -9.90 4.18
CA THR A 60 7.77 -9.09 3.03
C THR A 60 7.21 -7.69 3.16
N ILE A 61 8.08 -6.70 3.09
CA ILE A 61 7.72 -5.29 2.95
C ILE A 61 8.17 -4.77 1.58
N ILE A 62 7.32 -3.95 0.96
CA ILE A 62 7.64 -3.23 -0.28
C ILE A 62 7.40 -1.76 -0.01
N PHE A 63 8.40 -0.94 -0.23
CA PHE A 63 8.33 0.47 0.09
C PHE A 63 8.92 1.35 -1.00
N GLN A 64 8.36 2.54 -1.13
CA GLN A 64 8.87 3.57 -2.01
C GLN A 64 9.83 4.49 -1.26
N ILE A 65 10.94 4.84 -1.87
CA ILE A 65 11.92 5.80 -1.34
C ILE A 65 11.36 7.20 -1.56
N VAL A 66 10.79 7.78 -0.51
CA VAL A 66 10.10 9.10 -0.57
C VAL A 66 10.64 10.11 0.44
N GLY A 67 11.43 9.68 1.42
CA GLY A 67 11.94 10.55 2.47
C GLY A 67 13.14 9.94 3.19
N SER A 68 13.68 10.67 4.17
CA SER A 68 14.93 10.31 4.86
C SER A 68 14.91 8.91 5.49
N THR A 69 13.79 8.52 6.10
CA THR A 69 13.67 7.21 6.75
C THR A 69 13.64 6.06 5.75
N THR A 70 12.90 6.20 4.64
CA THR A 70 12.87 5.18 3.58
C THR A 70 14.18 5.12 2.80
N GLU A 71 14.91 6.24 2.70
CA GLU A 71 16.26 6.28 2.14
C GLU A 71 17.28 5.55 3.03
N LYS A 72 17.23 5.76 4.36
CA LYS A 72 18.03 5.00 5.32
C LYS A 72 17.69 3.50 5.27
N LEU A 73 16.41 3.15 5.24
CA LEU A 73 15.97 1.75 5.11
C LEU A 73 16.53 1.12 3.83
N ASN A 74 16.49 1.85 2.72
CA ASN A 74 17.00 1.35 1.43
C ASN A 74 18.52 1.14 1.39
N ARG A 75 19.28 1.70 2.34
CA ARG A 75 20.74 1.48 2.44
C ARG A 75 21.12 0.21 3.17
N LEU A 76 20.18 -0.37 3.92
CA LEU A 76 20.40 -1.66 4.55
C LEU A 76 20.46 -2.76 3.48
N GLU A 77 21.32 -3.74 3.69
CA GLU A 77 21.55 -4.86 2.79
C GLU A 77 21.13 -6.19 3.44
N GLU A 78 21.16 -7.25 2.67
CA GLU A 78 20.94 -8.61 3.19
C GLU A 78 21.95 -8.92 4.30
N GLY A 79 21.43 -9.39 5.43
CA GLY A 79 22.20 -9.64 6.65
C GLY A 79 22.20 -8.51 7.64
N ASP A 80 21.83 -7.28 7.25
CA ASP A 80 21.65 -6.16 8.17
C ASP A 80 20.39 -6.30 9.03
N TYR A 81 20.22 -5.40 9.99
CA TYR A 81 19.14 -5.46 10.96
C TYR A 81 18.34 -4.17 11.02
N ILE A 82 17.02 -4.31 11.04
CA ILE A 82 16.07 -3.26 11.42
C ILE A 82 15.94 -3.25 12.95
N HIS A 83 15.95 -2.07 13.56
CA HIS A 83 15.96 -1.94 15.03
C HIS A 83 14.63 -2.41 15.66
N ASP A 84 13.50 -1.81 15.22
CA ASP A 84 12.16 -2.20 15.68
C ASP A 84 11.27 -2.62 14.50
N PHE A 85 10.41 -3.62 14.73
CA PHE A 85 9.47 -4.12 13.75
C PHE A 85 8.24 -4.63 14.51
N VAL A 86 7.23 -3.78 14.64
CA VAL A 86 6.07 -4.00 15.49
C VAL A 86 4.84 -4.30 14.65
N GLY A 87 4.17 -5.41 14.91
CA GLY A 87 2.97 -5.81 14.18
C GLY A 87 2.54 -7.25 14.49
N PRO A 88 1.55 -7.79 13.74
CA PRO A 88 0.75 -7.04 12.77
C PRO A 88 -0.15 -6.03 13.47
N LEU A 89 -0.41 -4.90 12.81
CA LEU A 89 -1.26 -3.82 13.27
C LEU A 89 -2.40 -3.60 12.27
N GLY A 90 -3.45 -2.93 12.72
CA GLY A 90 -4.65 -2.68 11.92
C GLY A 90 -5.57 -3.90 11.83
N VAL A 91 -6.73 -3.67 11.25
CA VAL A 91 -7.72 -4.71 10.94
C VAL A 91 -7.37 -5.34 9.60
N SER A 92 -7.49 -6.64 9.48
CA SER A 92 -7.29 -7.34 8.20
C SER A 92 -8.40 -7.00 7.21
N SER A 93 -8.08 -6.97 5.92
CA SER A 93 -9.07 -6.77 4.86
C SER A 93 -10.14 -7.86 4.88
N HIS A 94 -11.39 -7.44 4.70
CA HIS A 94 -12.50 -8.36 4.54
C HIS A 94 -12.46 -9.03 3.16
N THR A 95 -12.41 -10.35 3.13
CA THR A 95 -12.32 -11.13 1.87
C THR A 95 -13.32 -12.28 1.80
N GLU A 96 -14.01 -12.57 2.90
CA GLU A 96 -14.90 -13.73 2.98
C GLU A 96 -16.25 -13.46 2.31
N GLY A 97 -16.77 -14.45 1.60
CA GLY A 97 -18.09 -14.38 0.96
C GLY A 97 -18.14 -13.59 -0.35
N LEU A 98 -17.06 -12.91 -0.73
CA LEU A 98 -16.94 -12.20 -2.01
C LEU A 98 -16.70 -13.23 -3.14
N LYS A 99 -17.42 -13.07 -4.25
CA LYS A 99 -17.36 -13.98 -5.40
C LYS A 99 -16.68 -13.36 -6.61
N LYS A 100 -16.88 -12.06 -6.83
CA LYS A 100 -16.28 -11.32 -7.93
C LYS A 100 -15.86 -9.93 -7.46
N VAL A 101 -14.59 -9.65 -7.53
CA VAL A 101 -13.99 -8.44 -6.96
C VAL A 101 -13.05 -7.77 -7.97
N ALA A 102 -13.16 -6.43 -8.07
CA ALA A 102 -12.16 -5.64 -8.76
C ALA A 102 -11.14 -5.09 -7.75
N VAL A 103 -9.87 -5.41 -7.94
CA VAL A 103 -8.76 -4.93 -7.10
C VAL A 103 -7.96 -3.89 -7.87
N VAL A 104 -8.02 -2.63 -7.44
CA VAL A 104 -7.43 -1.48 -8.13
C VAL A 104 -6.21 -0.98 -7.35
N GLY A 105 -5.02 -1.16 -7.93
CA GLY A 105 -3.75 -0.72 -7.36
C GLY A 105 -3.17 0.48 -8.10
N GLY A 106 -2.60 1.45 -7.38
CA GLY A 106 -1.90 2.60 -7.97
C GLY A 106 -0.49 2.80 -7.45
N GLY A 107 0.52 2.74 -8.33
CA GLY A 107 1.93 2.88 -7.97
C GLY A 107 2.35 1.86 -6.92
N VAL A 108 2.99 2.30 -5.83
CA VAL A 108 3.38 1.42 -4.72
C VAL A 108 2.17 0.79 -4.00
N GLY A 109 0.96 1.35 -4.15
CA GLY A 109 -0.28 0.75 -3.64
C GLY A 109 -0.54 -0.65 -4.19
N CYS A 110 0.02 -1.01 -5.35
CA CYS A 110 -0.02 -2.38 -5.88
C CYS A 110 0.60 -3.40 -4.91
N ALA A 111 1.63 -3.02 -4.17
CA ALA A 111 2.24 -3.88 -3.16
C ALA A 111 1.30 -4.20 -1.98
N ILE A 112 0.34 -3.32 -1.73
CA ILE A 112 -0.69 -3.48 -0.70
C ILE A 112 -1.90 -4.24 -1.25
N ALA A 113 -2.26 -4.00 -2.50
CA ALA A 113 -3.38 -4.64 -3.19
C ALA A 113 -3.11 -6.12 -3.50
N TYR A 114 -1.86 -6.47 -3.81
CA TYR A 114 -1.47 -7.84 -4.20
C TYR A 114 -1.83 -8.91 -3.16
N PRO A 115 -1.47 -8.79 -1.85
CA PRO A 115 -1.82 -9.83 -0.87
C PRO A 115 -3.33 -10.02 -0.72
N ILE A 116 -4.13 -8.99 -0.96
CA ILE A 116 -5.59 -9.07 -0.92
C ILE A 116 -6.10 -9.83 -2.16
N ALA A 117 -5.61 -9.49 -3.36
CA ALA A 117 -5.93 -10.20 -4.60
C ALA A 117 -5.57 -11.68 -4.49
N LYS A 118 -4.36 -11.99 -3.99
CA LYS A 118 -3.87 -13.37 -3.74
C LYS A 118 -4.79 -14.14 -2.78
N LYS A 119 -5.25 -13.51 -1.70
CA LYS A 119 -6.16 -14.14 -0.74
C LYS A 119 -7.53 -14.39 -1.36
N LEU A 120 -8.10 -13.43 -2.08
CA LEU A 120 -9.37 -13.57 -2.78
C LEU A 120 -9.33 -14.72 -3.81
N HIS A 121 -8.29 -14.76 -4.64
CA HIS A 121 -8.07 -15.83 -5.61
C HIS A 121 -7.97 -17.21 -4.92
N ASN A 122 -7.23 -17.32 -3.82
CA ASN A 122 -7.10 -18.55 -3.05
C ASN A 122 -8.42 -19.01 -2.39
N LEU A 123 -9.33 -18.09 -2.11
CA LEU A 123 -10.69 -18.37 -1.63
C LEU A 123 -11.66 -18.74 -2.77
N GLY A 124 -11.23 -18.68 -4.03
CA GLY A 124 -12.01 -19.04 -5.21
C GLY A 124 -12.89 -17.91 -5.74
N ALA A 125 -12.61 -16.65 -5.38
CA ALA A 125 -13.25 -15.50 -5.98
C ALA A 125 -12.70 -15.24 -7.38
N GLU A 126 -13.52 -14.75 -8.29
CA GLU A 126 -13.12 -14.17 -9.58
C GLU A 126 -12.48 -12.80 -9.31
N VAL A 127 -11.20 -12.67 -9.60
CA VAL A 127 -10.42 -11.46 -9.31
C VAL A 127 -10.07 -10.73 -10.60
N HIS A 128 -10.53 -9.50 -10.75
CA HIS A 128 -10.13 -8.59 -11.81
C HIS A 128 -9.19 -7.54 -11.23
N SER A 129 -7.91 -7.61 -11.58
CA SER A 129 -6.91 -6.65 -11.09
C SER A 129 -6.68 -5.55 -12.12
N ILE A 130 -6.64 -4.31 -11.64
CA ILE A 130 -6.30 -3.12 -12.42
C ILE A 130 -5.14 -2.43 -11.74
N ILE A 131 -3.96 -2.45 -12.37
CA ILE A 131 -2.75 -1.83 -11.82
C ILE A 131 -2.33 -0.63 -12.66
N GLY A 132 -2.09 0.50 -12.01
CA GLY A 132 -1.80 1.77 -12.69
C GLY A 132 -0.48 2.39 -12.27
N PHE A 133 0.27 2.88 -13.27
CA PHE A 133 1.58 3.50 -13.08
C PHE A 133 1.72 4.73 -14.00
N ARG A 134 2.71 5.58 -13.75
CA ARG A 134 3.00 6.71 -14.64
C ARG A 134 3.60 6.27 -15.97
N ASN A 135 4.50 5.29 -15.93
CA ASN A 135 5.20 4.74 -17.08
C ASN A 135 5.70 3.32 -16.79
N LYS A 136 6.23 2.65 -17.82
CA LYS A 136 6.72 1.26 -17.75
C LYS A 136 7.82 1.03 -16.71
N ASP A 137 8.69 2.03 -16.48
CA ASP A 137 9.85 1.86 -15.60
C ASP A 137 9.43 1.81 -14.11
N LEU A 138 8.17 2.18 -13.81
CA LEU A 138 7.60 2.14 -12.48
C LEU A 138 6.70 0.92 -12.23
N VAL A 139 6.46 0.08 -13.24
CA VAL A 139 5.63 -1.12 -13.10
C VAL A 139 6.27 -2.10 -12.13
N ILE A 140 5.48 -2.59 -11.18
CA ILE A 140 5.88 -3.61 -10.20
C ILE A 140 4.82 -4.69 -10.11
N LEU A 141 5.22 -5.92 -9.77
CA LEU A 141 4.34 -7.05 -9.43
C LEU A 141 3.38 -7.47 -10.56
N GLU A 142 3.67 -7.17 -11.82
CA GLU A 142 2.80 -7.53 -12.94
C GLU A 142 2.63 -9.04 -13.07
N ASP A 143 3.75 -9.81 -13.00
CA ASP A 143 3.71 -11.27 -13.08
C ASP A 143 2.98 -11.88 -11.88
N GLU A 144 3.18 -11.29 -10.69
CA GLU A 144 2.53 -11.72 -9.45
C GLU A 144 1.00 -11.50 -9.57
N PHE A 145 0.55 -10.32 -10.03
CA PHE A 145 -0.88 -10.06 -10.26
C PHE A 145 -1.45 -10.96 -11.34
N ASN A 146 -0.72 -11.20 -12.44
CA ASN A 146 -1.17 -12.08 -13.50
C ASN A 146 -1.42 -13.52 -13.00
N SER A 147 -0.67 -13.97 -12.00
CA SER A 147 -0.81 -15.32 -11.41
C SER A 147 -2.03 -15.51 -10.51
N VAL A 148 -2.67 -14.42 -10.06
CA VAL A 148 -3.78 -14.42 -9.10
C VAL A 148 -5.02 -13.68 -9.59
N SER A 149 -5.07 -13.33 -10.87
CA SER A 149 -6.16 -12.58 -11.47
C SER A 149 -6.75 -13.32 -12.66
N ASP A 150 -8.08 -13.34 -12.77
CA ASP A 150 -8.79 -13.85 -13.96
C ASP A 150 -8.71 -12.84 -15.10
N VAL A 151 -8.67 -11.54 -14.77
CA VAL A 151 -8.41 -10.43 -15.69
C VAL A 151 -7.36 -9.51 -15.07
N LEU A 152 -6.35 -9.15 -15.83
CA LEU A 152 -5.35 -8.15 -15.44
C LEU A 152 -5.29 -7.02 -16.47
N GLU A 153 -5.61 -5.80 -16.01
CA GLU A 153 -5.45 -4.57 -16.76
C GLU A 153 -4.25 -3.78 -16.23
N VAL A 154 -3.26 -3.58 -17.09
CA VAL A 154 -2.09 -2.75 -16.77
C VAL A 154 -2.22 -1.41 -17.45
N MET A 155 -2.26 -0.34 -16.67
CA MET A 155 -2.45 1.04 -17.14
C MET A 155 -1.19 1.86 -16.94
N THR A 156 -0.80 2.63 -17.96
CA THR A 156 0.23 3.67 -17.81
C THR A 156 -0.26 5.02 -18.32
N ASP A 157 0.07 6.09 -17.59
CA ASP A 157 -0.38 7.44 -17.95
C ASP A 157 0.14 7.85 -19.34
N ASP A 158 1.37 7.47 -19.66
CA ASP A 158 2.05 7.82 -20.93
C ASP A 158 1.82 6.79 -22.05
N GLY A 159 1.29 5.61 -21.75
CA GLY A 159 1.06 4.52 -22.71
C GLY A 159 2.35 3.74 -23.07
N SER A 160 3.37 3.84 -22.24
CA SER A 160 4.65 3.15 -22.48
C SER A 160 4.59 1.64 -22.21
N HIS A 161 3.56 1.16 -21.49
CA HIS A 161 3.28 -0.25 -21.23
C HIS A 161 1.79 -0.46 -20.93
N GLY A 162 1.25 -1.61 -21.35
CA GLY A 162 -0.18 -1.90 -21.21
C GLY A 162 -1.07 -0.91 -21.97
N THR A 163 -2.18 -0.54 -21.37
CA THR A 163 -3.15 0.40 -21.94
C THR A 163 -2.87 1.82 -21.44
N LYS A 164 -2.89 2.81 -22.36
CA LYS A 164 -2.74 4.22 -21.99
C LYS A 164 -4.00 4.73 -21.29
N GLY A 165 -3.84 5.29 -20.11
CA GLY A 165 -4.94 5.92 -19.37
C GLY A 165 -4.86 5.71 -17.87
N LEU A 166 -5.95 6.04 -17.19
CA LEU A 166 -6.08 5.91 -15.74
C LEU A 166 -6.78 4.60 -15.36
N VAL A 167 -6.55 4.12 -14.17
CA VAL A 167 -7.22 2.92 -13.63
C VAL A 167 -8.76 3.03 -13.64
N THR A 168 -9.29 4.25 -13.51
CA THR A 168 -10.72 4.52 -13.62
C THR A 168 -11.28 4.27 -15.01
N ASN A 169 -10.47 4.45 -16.07
CA ASN A 169 -10.89 4.14 -17.44
C ASN A 169 -11.03 2.63 -17.63
N ALA A 170 -10.06 1.84 -17.14
CA ALA A 170 -10.14 0.38 -17.20
C ALA A 170 -11.32 -0.16 -16.37
N LEU A 171 -11.49 0.35 -15.14
CA LEU A 171 -12.62 -0.05 -14.30
C LEU A 171 -13.96 0.26 -14.94
N LEU A 172 -14.12 1.45 -15.54
CA LEU A 172 -15.32 1.82 -16.27
C LEU A 172 -15.57 0.87 -17.44
N GLY A 173 -14.54 0.57 -18.25
CA GLY A 173 -14.63 -0.36 -19.37
C GLY A 173 -15.16 -1.73 -18.93
N LEU A 174 -14.58 -2.31 -17.88
CA LEU A 174 -15.02 -3.58 -17.33
C LEU A 174 -16.47 -3.55 -16.81
N ILE A 175 -16.90 -2.45 -16.17
CA ILE A 175 -18.29 -2.27 -15.74
C ILE A 175 -19.24 -2.18 -16.95
N GLU A 176 -18.88 -1.43 -17.99
CA GLU A 176 -19.66 -1.28 -19.21
C GLU A 176 -19.74 -2.56 -20.05
N GLU A 177 -18.73 -3.43 -19.95
CA GLU A 177 -18.72 -4.79 -20.50
C GLU A 177 -19.68 -5.74 -19.77
N GLY A 178 -20.29 -5.28 -18.67
CA GLY A 178 -21.31 -6.02 -17.91
C GLY A 178 -20.76 -6.82 -16.73
N HIS A 179 -19.52 -6.57 -16.33
CA HIS A 179 -18.97 -7.15 -15.11
C HIS A 179 -19.62 -6.52 -13.87
N ASN A 180 -20.31 -7.36 -13.08
CA ASN A 180 -20.94 -6.96 -11.82
C ASN A 180 -20.04 -7.40 -10.68
N TYR A 181 -19.53 -6.46 -9.90
CA TYR A 181 -18.66 -6.71 -8.77
C TYR A 181 -19.42 -6.70 -7.45
N ASP A 182 -19.11 -7.64 -6.57
CA ASP A 182 -19.58 -7.62 -5.18
C ASP A 182 -18.94 -6.46 -4.43
N GLU A 183 -17.65 -6.18 -4.74
CA GLU A 183 -16.88 -5.10 -4.14
C GLU A 183 -15.75 -4.64 -5.07
N VAL A 184 -15.42 -3.36 -4.98
CA VAL A 184 -14.18 -2.79 -5.54
C VAL A 184 -13.25 -2.45 -4.39
N ILE A 185 -12.00 -2.91 -4.43
CA ILE A 185 -10.97 -2.58 -3.46
C ILE A 185 -9.94 -1.67 -4.14
N ALA A 186 -9.82 -0.42 -3.67
CA ALA A 186 -8.93 0.55 -4.29
C ALA A 186 -7.83 1.01 -3.33
N ILE A 187 -6.57 0.87 -3.76
CA ILE A 187 -5.39 1.13 -2.93
C ILE A 187 -4.34 1.91 -3.73
N GLY A 188 -4.01 3.10 -3.28
CA GLY A 188 -3.04 3.95 -3.94
C GLY A 188 -3.10 5.42 -3.52
N PRO A 189 -2.74 6.34 -4.39
CA PRO A 189 -2.84 7.78 -4.10
C PRO A 189 -4.26 8.20 -3.74
N LEU A 190 -4.41 9.06 -2.73
CA LEU A 190 -5.72 9.54 -2.25
C LEU A 190 -6.62 10.06 -3.37
N VAL A 191 -6.03 10.78 -4.32
CA VAL A 191 -6.77 11.31 -5.50
C VAL A 191 -7.31 10.18 -6.37
N MET A 192 -6.51 9.12 -6.60
CA MET A 192 -6.95 7.95 -7.35
C MET A 192 -8.12 7.26 -6.64
N MET A 193 -7.98 6.98 -5.36
CA MET A 193 -9.04 6.34 -4.55
C MET A 193 -10.32 7.17 -4.55
N LYS A 194 -10.22 8.50 -4.41
CA LYS A 194 -11.37 9.42 -4.50
C LYS A 194 -12.12 9.27 -5.82
N PHE A 195 -11.40 9.22 -6.96
CA PHE A 195 -12.05 9.10 -8.27
C PHE A 195 -12.62 7.69 -8.52
N VAL A 196 -11.96 6.63 -8.03
CA VAL A 196 -12.53 5.27 -8.06
C VAL A 196 -13.84 5.23 -7.27
N CYS A 197 -13.85 5.77 -6.03
CA CYS A 197 -15.07 5.83 -5.22
C CYS A 197 -16.18 6.67 -5.87
N LYS A 198 -15.83 7.76 -6.54
CA LYS A 198 -16.81 8.56 -7.28
C LYS A 198 -17.45 7.73 -8.39
N LEU A 199 -16.64 7.03 -9.18
CA LEU A 199 -17.11 6.16 -10.27
C LEU A 199 -18.01 5.05 -9.72
N THR A 200 -17.54 4.27 -8.77
CA THR A 200 -18.28 3.11 -8.24
C THR A 200 -19.58 3.51 -7.56
N LYS A 201 -19.64 4.70 -6.97
CA LYS A 201 -20.86 5.25 -6.37
C LYS A 201 -21.96 5.49 -7.41
N GLU A 202 -21.61 5.93 -8.62
CA GLU A 202 -22.56 6.13 -9.73
C GLU A 202 -23.18 4.81 -10.19
N TYR A 203 -22.44 3.70 -10.05
CA TYR A 203 -22.91 2.35 -10.40
C TYR A 203 -23.42 1.55 -9.19
N GLY A 204 -23.43 2.13 -7.99
CA GLY A 204 -23.91 1.49 -6.77
C GLY A 204 -23.06 0.29 -6.31
N ILE A 205 -21.78 0.24 -6.67
CA ILE A 205 -20.87 -0.86 -6.33
C ILE A 205 -20.19 -0.56 -5.00
N PRO A 206 -20.29 -1.42 -3.97
CA PRO A 206 -19.56 -1.27 -2.71
C PRO A 206 -18.07 -1.10 -2.96
N THR A 207 -17.45 -0.17 -2.23
CA THR A 207 -16.04 0.14 -2.47
C THR A 207 -15.28 0.31 -1.17
N VAL A 208 -14.22 -0.45 -1.00
CA VAL A 208 -13.28 -0.35 0.12
C VAL A 208 -12.01 0.35 -0.35
N VAL A 209 -11.49 1.23 0.50
CA VAL A 209 -10.20 1.92 0.28
C VAL A 209 -9.27 1.71 1.45
N SER A 210 -7.99 1.47 1.18
CA SER A 210 -6.97 1.34 2.22
C SER A 210 -6.29 2.69 2.44
N MET A 211 -6.59 3.31 3.58
CA MET A 211 -6.14 4.66 3.91
C MET A 211 -4.75 4.67 4.52
N ASN A 212 -3.91 5.61 4.08
CA ASN A 212 -2.50 5.72 4.44
C ASN A 212 -2.12 7.07 5.10
N PRO A 213 -2.83 7.52 6.13
CA PRO A 213 -2.43 8.73 6.86
C PRO A 213 -1.14 8.50 7.63
N ILE A 214 -0.53 9.58 8.12
CA ILE A 214 0.64 9.52 9.00
C ILE A 214 0.31 8.70 10.25
N MET A 215 1.10 7.66 10.52
CA MET A 215 0.98 6.82 11.70
C MET A 215 2.31 6.80 12.46
N ILE A 216 2.26 6.98 13.80
CA ILE A 216 3.43 7.06 14.66
C ILE A 216 3.46 5.88 15.62
N ASP A 217 2.40 5.68 16.43
CA ASP A 217 2.38 4.62 17.44
C ASP A 217 1.67 3.32 16.95
N GLY A 218 0.65 3.44 16.10
CA GLY A 218 -0.09 2.30 15.58
C GLY A 218 -1.13 1.68 16.53
N THR A 219 -1.37 2.28 17.68
CA THR A 219 -2.25 1.73 18.74
C THR A 219 -3.47 2.60 19.04
N GLY A 220 -3.70 3.67 18.27
CA GLY A 220 -4.83 4.59 18.45
C GLY A 220 -4.61 5.69 19.49
N MET A 221 -3.46 5.72 20.17
CA MET A 221 -3.24 6.64 21.29
C MET A 221 -2.83 8.05 20.82
N CYS A 222 -1.96 8.17 19.82
CA CYS A 222 -1.42 9.47 19.40
C CYS A 222 -2.38 10.33 18.57
N GLY A 223 -3.42 9.72 17.96
CA GLY A 223 -4.38 10.42 17.12
C GLY A 223 -3.83 10.96 15.78
N GLY A 224 -2.58 10.65 15.42
CA GLY A 224 -1.94 11.11 14.19
C GLY A 224 -2.67 10.65 12.92
N CYS A 225 -3.16 9.43 12.93
CA CYS A 225 -3.83 8.77 11.80
C CYS A 225 -5.34 9.00 11.73
N ARG A 226 -5.88 10.01 12.41
CA ARG A 226 -7.32 10.30 12.36
C ARG A 226 -7.76 10.74 10.98
N LEU A 227 -8.96 10.33 10.62
CA LEU A 227 -9.65 10.72 9.39
C LEU A 227 -11.17 10.71 9.66
N THR A 228 -11.93 11.38 8.81
CA THR A 228 -13.41 11.39 8.92
C THR A 228 -14.01 10.36 7.97
N VAL A 229 -14.82 9.44 8.52
CA VAL A 229 -15.56 8.43 7.76
C VAL A 229 -17.03 8.47 8.21
N GLY A 230 -17.95 8.74 7.29
CA GLY A 230 -19.38 8.87 7.60
C GLY A 230 -19.69 9.95 8.65
N GLY A 231 -18.92 11.05 8.65
CA GLY A 231 -19.05 12.13 9.63
C GLY A 231 -18.51 11.81 11.03
N GLN A 232 -17.85 10.66 11.22
CA GLN A 232 -17.24 10.25 12.47
C GLN A 232 -15.72 10.22 12.37
N THR A 233 -15.03 10.63 13.44
CA THR A 233 -13.58 10.48 13.53
C THR A 233 -13.23 9.02 13.74
N LYS A 234 -12.36 8.50 12.87
CA LYS A 234 -11.78 7.16 12.93
C LYS A 234 -10.25 7.26 12.98
N PHE A 235 -9.62 6.21 13.48
CA PHE A 235 -8.15 6.09 13.54
C PHE A 235 -7.71 4.94 12.65
N ALA A 236 -7.05 5.24 11.52
CA ALA A 236 -6.68 4.23 10.54
C ALA A 236 -5.85 3.07 11.10
N CYS A 237 -5.10 3.31 12.16
CA CYS A 237 -4.25 2.27 12.78
C CYS A 237 -5.02 1.24 13.63
N VAL A 238 -6.25 1.51 14.05
CA VAL A 238 -7.05 0.59 14.89
C VAL A 238 -8.45 0.32 14.35
N ASP A 239 -9.07 1.30 13.65
CA ASP A 239 -10.38 1.13 13.02
C ASP A 239 -10.26 0.63 11.57
N GLY A 240 -9.07 0.77 10.93
CA GLY A 240 -8.75 0.46 9.57
C GLY A 240 -7.48 -0.40 9.43
N PRO A 241 -6.72 -0.26 8.35
CA PRO A 241 -6.67 0.87 7.41
C PRO A 241 -7.78 0.91 6.35
N ASP A 242 -8.57 -0.16 6.23
CA ASP A 242 -9.62 -0.28 5.23
C ASP A 242 -10.93 0.34 5.70
N PHE A 243 -11.56 1.14 4.84
CA PHE A 243 -12.82 1.84 5.12
C PHE A 243 -13.74 1.81 3.90
N ASP A 244 -15.05 1.97 4.15
CA ASP A 244 -16.02 2.26 3.08
C ASP A 244 -15.63 3.58 2.39
N GLY A 245 -15.17 3.45 1.13
CA GLY A 245 -14.66 4.57 0.36
C GLY A 245 -15.71 5.63 0.04
N HIS A 246 -16.99 5.25 0.04
CA HIS A 246 -18.09 6.19 -0.18
C HIS A 246 -18.38 7.10 1.03
N LEU A 247 -17.83 6.74 2.20
CA LEU A 247 -18.01 7.48 3.45
C LEU A 247 -16.76 8.27 3.87
N VAL A 248 -15.60 8.03 3.24
CA VAL A 248 -14.35 8.74 3.54
C VAL A 248 -14.41 10.18 3.08
N ASP A 249 -14.03 11.12 3.96
CA ASP A 249 -13.76 12.51 3.58
C ASP A 249 -12.35 12.62 2.95
N PHE A 250 -12.30 12.45 1.63
CA PHE A 250 -11.05 12.53 0.89
C PHE A 250 -10.46 13.93 0.83
N ASP A 251 -11.28 14.99 0.92
CA ASP A 251 -10.79 16.37 0.87
C ASP A 251 -10.02 16.69 2.15
N GLU A 252 -10.56 16.34 3.32
CA GLU A 252 -9.83 16.39 4.59
C GLU A 252 -8.54 15.54 4.54
N ALA A 253 -8.63 14.31 4.07
CA ALA A 253 -7.48 13.40 4.01
C ALA A 253 -6.34 13.95 3.12
N ILE A 254 -6.66 14.54 1.96
CA ILE A 254 -5.71 15.17 1.05
C ILE A 254 -5.07 16.41 1.69
N GLU A 255 -5.86 17.28 2.33
CA GLU A 255 -5.35 18.45 3.03
C GLU A 255 -4.36 18.04 4.14
N ARG A 256 -4.75 17.08 4.97
CA ARG A 256 -3.91 16.55 6.05
C ARG A 256 -2.62 15.90 5.55
N SER A 257 -2.66 15.20 4.42
CA SER A 257 -1.46 14.60 3.81
C SER A 257 -0.42 15.62 3.35
N SER A 258 -0.80 16.88 3.20
CA SER A 258 0.09 17.95 2.75
C SER A 258 0.74 18.74 3.91
N MET A 259 0.26 18.55 5.14
CA MET A 259 0.58 19.39 6.32
C MET A 259 2.08 19.48 6.63
N TYR A 260 2.84 18.41 6.43
CA TYR A 260 4.27 18.35 6.76
C TYR A 260 5.20 18.41 5.55
N ARG A 261 4.68 18.54 4.32
CA ARG A 261 5.50 18.51 3.09
C ARG A 261 6.67 19.49 3.08
N GLY A 262 6.53 20.67 3.71
CA GLY A 262 7.60 21.66 3.82
C GLY A 262 8.78 21.15 4.66
N PHE A 263 8.48 20.58 5.82
CA PHE A 263 9.47 20.00 6.73
C PHE A 263 10.11 18.74 6.16
N GLU A 264 9.32 17.87 5.50
CA GLU A 264 9.80 16.66 4.84
C GLU A 264 10.81 17.00 3.74
N ARG A 265 10.51 18.02 2.91
CA ARG A 265 11.42 18.49 1.86
C ARG A 265 12.73 19.02 2.44
N GLN A 266 12.66 19.88 3.46
CA GLN A 266 13.85 20.41 4.12
C GLN A 266 14.70 19.27 4.71
N LYS A 267 14.07 18.30 5.39
CA LYS A 267 14.75 17.17 6.00
C LYS A 267 15.40 16.26 4.96
N HIS A 268 14.74 16.03 3.85
CA HIS A 268 15.28 15.28 2.73
C HIS A 268 16.52 15.98 2.14
N GLU A 269 16.46 17.29 1.91
CA GLU A 269 17.60 18.07 1.41
C GLU A 269 18.80 18.04 2.39
N GLU A 270 18.56 18.19 3.69
CA GLU A 270 19.59 18.07 4.73
C GLU A 270 20.24 16.68 4.71
N THR A 271 19.45 15.62 4.64
CA THR A 271 19.93 14.22 4.59
C THR A 271 20.75 13.95 3.34
N CYS A 272 20.26 14.37 2.16
CA CYS A 272 20.99 14.24 0.89
C CYS A 272 22.33 14.99 0.92
N ASN A 273 22.40 16.17 1.56
CA ASN A 273 23.64 16.94 1.66
C ASN A 273 24.67 16.34 2.66
N LEU A 274 24.18 15.71 3.73
CA LEU A 274 25.06 14.98 4.67
C LEU A 274 25.72 13.79 3.97
N PHE A 275 24.97 13.04 3.20
CA PHE A 275 25.50 11.88 2.48
C PHE A 275 26.46 12.21 1.33
N LYS A 276 26.37 13.40 0.73
CA LYS A 276 27.37 13.87 -0.25
C LYS A 276 28.71 14.20 0.40
N LYS A 277 28.72 14.57 1.69
CA LYS A 277 29.96 14.88 2.45
C LYS A 277 30.67 13.65 3.00
N GLU A 278 30.01 12.51 3.12
CA GLU A 278 30.62 11.25 3.55
C GLU A 278 31.32 10.48 2.41
N VAL A 279 31.14 10.92 1.17
CA VAL A 279 31.73 10.30 -0.05
C VAL A 279 32.94 11.09 -0.58
N GLU A 280 33.23 12.29 -0.03
CA GLU A 280 34.46 13.06 -0.26
C GLU A 280 35.51 12.77 0.85
#